data_762d07b8ea21ecb703b216cf88973cdc
#
_entry.id   762d07b8ea21ecb703b216cf88973cdc
#
_cell.length_a   1.000
_cell.length_b   1.000
_cell.length_c   1.000
_cell.angle_alpha   90.00
_cell.angle_beta   90.00
_cell.angle_gamma   90.00
#
_symmetry.space_group_name_H-M   'P 1'
#
loop_
_entity.id
_entity.type
_entity.pdbx_description
1 polymer ?
#
loop_
_entity_poly.entity_id
_entity_poly.type
_entity_poly.pdbx_seq_one_letter_code
_entity_poly.pdbx_strand_id
1 'polypeptide(L)'
;MDENIQHVFLVGAKSLGAYGGYETFINKLTEYHQNDSRLKYHVACKANGDGCMDETKVGGVTGIIKDKDGNTVEFTYHNARCFKIKIPQKIGPVQAIYYDVAILSECCNYIKEYHISHPIVYIMACRIGPFMKLFYNKIHKLGGKVYLNPDGHEWMRAKWSKPIRKYWKASEQMMVKYCDIAICDSVNIEKYIHDCYDGKGIKGTDPKTIFIAYGAETRKSKLADDDPKLLGWYEDKGLTAKGYYLVVGRFVPENNYETMIREFMRSQSKRDFAIITNVNDKFLNKLEEKLHFRSDKRIKFVGTVYDQELLMKIRENAYGYFHGHEVGGTNPSLLEALGSTDLNLLLGVGFNREVAEDAALYWSKNDGSLAGLIDKSDKLNDEKITAMGEKAKRRIAEAYSWQFISDRYVEEFLEK
;
A
#
# COMPACT_ATOMS: atom_id res chain seq x y z
N MET A 1 18.94 -5.82 -28.71
CA MET A 1 17.69 -6.07 -27.97
C MET A 1 16.54 -5.59 -28.84
N ASP A 2 15.37 -6.24 -28.74
CA ASP A 2 14.20 -5.84 -29.54
C ASP A 2 13.82 -4.40 -29.22
N GLU A 3 13.84 -3.52 -30.25
CA GLU A 3 13.49 -2.10 -30.14
C GLU A 3 12.01 -1.86 -29.74
N ASN A 4 11.23 -2.94 -29.65
CA ASN A 4 9.79 -2.93 -29.35
C ASN A 4 9.45 -3.21 -27.89
N ILE A 5 10.43 -3.50 -27.01
CA ILE A 5 10.17 -3.83 -25.61
C ILE A 5 10.34 -2.57 -24.76
N GLN A 6 9.28 -2.19 -24.03
CA GLN A 6 9.35 -1.12 -23.04
C GLN A 6 9.99 -1.64 -21.75
N HIS A 7 11.15 -1.12 -21.41
CA HIS A 7 11.84 -1.42 -20.15
C HIS A 7 11.38 -0.47 -19.04
N VAL A 8 10.92 -1.03 -17.90
CA VAL A 8 10.45 -0.30 -16.73
C VAL A 8 11.28 -0.69 -15.51
N PHE A 9 11.98 0.28 -14.93
CA PHE A 9 12.81 0.12 -13.73
C PHE A 9 12.03 0.58 -12.50
N LEU A 10 11.73 -0.34 -11.58
CA LEU A 10 10.94 -0.09 -10.38
C LEU A 10 11.86 0.15 -9.17
N VAL A 11 11.79 1.34 -8.60
CA VAL A 11 12.69 1.84 -7.54
C VAL A 11 11.90 2.16 -6.28
N GLY A 12 12.37 1.69 -5.12
CA GLY A 12 11.83 2.10 -3.82
C GLY A 12 11.17 1.01 -2.99
N ALA A 13 10.85 -0.17 -3.56
CA ALA A 13 10.46 -1.35 -2.78
C ALA A 13 11.69 -2.10 -2.25
N LYS A 14 11.52 -2.82 -1.15
CA LYS A 14 12.59 -3.60 -0.52
C LYS A 14 12.84 -4.93 -1.21
N SER A 15 11.81 -5.50 -1.83
CA SER A 15 11.84 -6.79 -2.51
C SER A 15 10.55 -7.02 -3.31
N LEU A 16 10.51 -8.11 -4.05
CA LEU A 16 9.32 -8.63 -4.68
C LEU A 16 8.74 -9.76 -3.79
N GLY A 17 7.49 -9.63 -3.35
CA GLY A 17 6.82 -10.66 -2.55
C GLY A 17 7.01 -10.58 -1.03
N ALA A 18 7.71 -9.58 -0.47
CA ALA A 18 7.68 -9.31 0.96
C ALA A 18 6.37 -8.58 1.35
N TYR A 19 6.07 -8.58 2.64
CA TYR A 19 4.95 -7.82 3.16
C TYR A 19 5.25 -6.31 3.18
N GLY A 20 4.44 -5.53 2.49
CA GLY A 20 4.54 -4.07 2.44
C GLY A 20 3.69 -3.48 1.31
N GLY A 21 3.34 -2.20 1.37
CA GLY A 21 2.50 -1.55 0.36
C GLY A 21 3.14 -1.60 -1.03
N TYR A 22 4.36 -1.11 -1.15
CA TYR A 22 5.08 -1.11 -2.44
C TYR A 22 5.48 -2.51 -2.89
N GLU A 23 5.89 -3.38 -1.97
CA GLU A 23 6.25 -4.76 -2.25
C GLU A 23 5.06 -5.52 -2.83
N THR A 24 3.88 -5.37 -2.23
CA THR A 24 2.63 -5.96 -2.74
C THR A 24 2.26 -5.39 -4.10
N PHE A 25 2.35 -4.07 -4.26
CA PHE A 25 2.05 -3.39 -5.52
C PHE A 25 2.93 -3.90 -6.67
N ILE A 26 4.27 -3.90 -6.49
CA ILE A 26 5.21 -4.36 -7.52
C ILE A 26 5.00 -5.84 -7.82
N ASN A 27 4.78 -6.66 -6.79
CA ASN A 27 4.53 -8.08 -6.97
C ASN A 27 3.29 -8.32 -7.84
N LYS A 28 2.20 -7.64 -7.55
CA LYS A 28 0.97 -7.76 -8.34
C LYS A 28 1.12 -7.20 -9.75
N LEU A 29 1.74 -6.05 -9.90
CA LEU A 29 1.98 -5.46 -11.22
C LEU A 29 2.80 -6.40 -12.12
N THR A 30 3.89 -6.97 -11.60
CA THR A 30 4.72 -7.91 -12.35
C THR A 30 4.03 -9.25 -12.57
N GLU A 31 3.22 -9.76 -11.62
CA GLU A 31 2.42 -10.97 -11.76
C GLU A 31 1.41 -10.84 -12.91
N TYR A 32 0.67 -9.74 -12.97
CA TYR A 32 -0.32 -9.51 -14.03
C TYR A 32 0.31 -9.30 -15.40
N HIS A 33 1.52 -8.72 -15.46
CA HIS A 33 2.22 -8.45 -16.72
C HIS A 33 3.27 -9.51 -17.11
N GLN A 34 3.41 -10.61 -16.35
CA GLN A 34 4.48 -11.60 -16.57
C GLN A 34 4.47 -12.25 -17.96
N ASN A 35 3.31 -12.27 -18.65
CA ASN A 35 3.13 -12.82 -19.98
C ASN A 35 3.04 -11.74 -21.08
N ASP A 36 3.13 -10.46 -20.74
CA ASP A 36 3.13 -9.38 -21.72
C ASP A 36 4.54 -9.17 -22.29
N SER A 37 4.76 -9.63 -23.52
CA SER A 37 6.07 -9.54 -24.19
C SER A 37 6.48 -8.10 -24.55
N ARG A 38 5.57 -7.13 -24.46
CA ARG A 38 5.84 -5.71 -24.74
C ARG A 38 6.54 -5.00 -23.57
N LEU A 39 6.50 -5.61 -22.37
CA LEU A 39 7.04 -5.04 -21.14
C LEU A 39 8.17 -5.88 -20.57
N LYS A 40 9.23 -5.23 -20.08
CA LYS A 40 10.29 -5.87 -19.29
C LYS A 40 10.56 -5.09 -18.02
N TYR A 41 10.22 -5.67 -16.88
CA TYR A 41 10.48 -5.07 -15.58
C TYR A 41 11.88 -5.36 -15.06
N HIS A 42 12.46 -4.36 -14.39
CA HIS A 42 13.70 -4.44 -13.62
C HIS A 42 13.41 -3.99 -12.20
N VAL A 43 13.45 -4.92 -11.25
CA VAL A 43 13.04 -4.68 -9.86
C VAL A 43 14.25 -4.75 -8.94
N ALA A 44 14.48 -3.68 -8.20
CA ALA A 44 15.50 -3.67 -7.17
C ALA A 44 15.03 -4.39 -5.91
N CYS A 45 15.91 -5.23 -5.36
CA CYS A 45 15.71 -5.95 -4.12
C CYS A 45 16.85 -5.67 -3.14
N LYS A 46 16.55 -5.65 -1.84
CA LYS A 46 17.58 -5.62 -0.81
C LYS A 46 18.36 -6.94 -0.77
N ALA A 47 19.68 -6.85 -0.70
CA ALA A 47 20.53 -8.02 -0.51
C ALA A 47 20.66 -8.43 0.97
N ASN A 48 20.37 -7.50 1.90
CA ASN A 48 20.54 -7.74 3.35
C ASN A 48 19.65 -6.80 4.17
N GLY A 49 19.47 -7.14 5.45
CA GLY A 49 18.68 -6.37 6.41
C GLY A 49 17.18 -6.63 6.33
N ASP A 50 16.42 -5.78 7.00
CA ASP A 50 14.98 -5.92 7.09
C ASP A 50 14.29 -5.80 5.71
N GLY A 51 13.36 -6.73 5.42
CA GLY A 51 12.58 -6.78 4.20
C GLY A 51 13.31 -7.36 2.99
N CYS A 52 14.49 -7.98 3.14
CA CYS A 52 15.08 -8.74 2.05
C CYS A 52 14.30 -10.03 1.81
N MET A 53 14.25 -10.44 0.57
CA MET A 53 13.61 -11.67 0.10
C MET A 53 14.63 -12.81 0.13
N ASP A 54 14.19 -13.98 0.58
CA ASP A 54 14.91 -15.23 0.38
C ASP A 54 14.31 -15.91 -0.87
N GLU A 55 14.94 -15.66 -2.01
CA GLU A 55 14.50 -16.16 -3.32
C GLU A 55 14.50 -17.69 -3.40
N THR A 56 15.25 -18.37 -2.52
CA THR A 56 15.30 -19.85 -2.50
C THR A 56 14.03 -20.47 -1.93
N LYS A 57 13.25 -19.68 -1.19
CA LYS A 57 11.97 -20.10 -0.56
C LYS A 57 10.73 -19.70 -1.35
N VAL A 58 10.91 -19.00 -2.46
CA VAL A 58 9.80 -18.50 -3.28
C VAL A 58 9.70 -19.35 -4.55
N GLY A 59 8.53 -19.95 -4.75
CA GLY A 59 8.25 -20.72 -5.97
C GLY A 59 8.23 -19.83 -7.22
N GLY A 60 8.69 -20.36 -8.36
CA GLY A 60 8.68 -19.65 -9.65
C GLY A 60 9.90 -18.75 -9.88
N VAL A 61 10.84 -18.68 -8.94
CA VAL A 61 12.13 -18.00 -9.17
C VAL A 61 13.00 -18.84 -10.10
N THR A 62 13.63 -18.18 -11.09
CA THR A 62 14.52 -18.77 -12.07
C THR A 62 15.73 -17.88 -12.31
N GLY A 63 16.71 -18.30 -13.12
CA GLY A 63 17.83 -17.48 -13.58
C GLY A 63 18.68 -16.87 -12.46
N ILE A 64 18.90 -17.61 -11.35
CA ILE A 64 19.69 -17.12 -10.23
C ILE A 64 21.16 -16.96 -10.64
N ILE A 65 21.66 -15.73 -10.50
CA ILE A 65 23.07 -15.37 -10.70
C ILE A 65 23.70 -15.08 -9.34
N LYS A 66 24.88 -15.66 -9.09
CA LYS A 66 25.63 -15.50 -7.85
C LYS A 66 26.96 -14.78 -8.09
N ASP A 67 27.41 -14.02 -7.09
CA ASP A 67 28.74 -13.47 -7.06
C ASP A 67 29.80 -14.55 -6.71
N LYS A 68 31.09 -14.14 -6.70
CA LYS A 68 32.22 -15.03 -6.35
C LYS A 68 32.16 -15.56 -4.91
N ASP A 69 31.41 -14.92 -4.04
CA ASP A 69 31.24 -15.29 -2.64
C ASP A 69 29.99 -16.17 -2.43
N GLY A 70 29.27 -16.51 -3.52
CA GLY A 70 28.08 -17.37 -3.52
C GLY A 70 26.77 -16.65 -3.18
N ASN A 71 26.77 -15.32 -3.01
CA ASN A 71 25.56 -14.55 -2.75
C ASN A 71 24.78 -14.32 -4.05
N THR A 72 23.46 -14.44 -3.99
CA THR A 72 22.61 -14.08 -5.11
C THR A 72 22.67 -12.57 -5.37
N VAL A 73 23.01 -12.19 -6.60
CA VAL A 73 23.03 -10.79 -7.05
C VAL A 73 21.89 -10.45 -8.00
N GLU A 74 21.39 -11.46 -8.72
CA GLU A 74 20.28 -11.30 -9.65
C GLU A 74 19.47 -12.59 -9.77
N PHE A 75 18.18 -12.48 -10.09
CA PHE A 75 17.28 -13.60 -10.39
C PHE A 75 16.10 -13.12 -11.23
N THR A 76 15.34 -14.06 -11.81
CA THR A 76 14.11 -13.75 -12.53
C THR A 76 12.90 -14.24 -11.72
N TYR A 77 11.90 -13.37 -11.57
CA TYR A 77 10.62 -13.68 -10.94
C TYR A 77 9.49 -12.91 -11.63
N HIS A 78 8.35 -13.54 -11.94
CA HIS A 78 7.27 -12.97 -12.77
C HIS A 78 7.79 -12.34 -14.08
N ASN A 79 8.73 -13.01 -14.74
CA ASN A 79 9.45 -12.49 -15.92
C ASN A 79 10.18 -11.13 -15.68
N ALA A 80 10.25 -10.63 -14.47
CA ALA A 80 11.00 -9.43 -14.12
C ALA A 80 12.46 -9.81 -13.78
N ARG A 81 13.41 -8.98 -14.21
CA ARG A 81 14.80 -9.01 -13.71
C ARG A 81 14.83 -8.44 -12.31
N CYS A 82 15.16 -9.23 -11.31
CA CYS A 82 15.30 -8.82 -9.93
C CYS A 82 16.79 -8.74 -9.59
N PHE A 83 17.30 -7.55 -9.21
CA PHE A 83 18.71 -7.35 -8.88
C PHE A 83 18.87 -6.88 -7.44
N LYS A 84 19.92 -7.36 -6.76
CA LYS A 84 20.11 -7.15 -5.33
C LYS A 84 21.10 -6.02 -5.03
N ILE A 85 20.71 -5.11 -4.14
CA ILE A 85 21.53 -4.00 -3.65
C ILE A 85 21.90 -4.24 -2.19
N LYS A 86 23.21 -4.28 -1.89
CA LYS A 86 23.73 -4.40 -0.54
C LYS A 86 23.67 -3.06 0.18
N ILE A 87 23.18 -3.06 1.42
CA ILE A 87 22.96 -1.85 2.22
C ILE A 87 23.87 -1.85 3.44
N PRO A 88 24.57 -0.72 3.72
CA PRO A 88 25.29 -0.55 4.98
C PRO A 88 24.32 -0.57 6.17
N GLN A 89 24.52 -1.51 7.13
CA GLN A 89 23.55 -1.71 8.22
C GLN A 89 23.68 -0.69 9.36
N LYS A 90 24.79 0.05 9.43
CA LYS A 90 25.10 0.96 10.57
C LYS A 90 24.65 2.42 10.37
N ILE A 91 23.97 2.77 9.27
CA ILE A 91 23.60 4.15 8.92
C ILE A 91 22.16 4.54 9.30
N GLY A 92 21.47 3.69 10.04
CA GLY A 92 20.11 3.98 10.56
C GLY A 92 19.09 4.36 9.47
N PRO A 93 18.24 5.36 9.70
CA PRO A 93 17.18 5.75 8.75
C PRO A 93 17.68 6.21 7.37
N VAL A 94 18.93 6.63 7.25
CA VAL A 94 19.55 7.04 5.98
C VAL A 94 19.69 5.85 5.01
N GLN A 95 19.56 4.61 5.50
CA GLN A 95 19.56 3.42 4.66
C GLN A 95 18.58 3.49 3.48
N ALA A 96 17.38 4.07 3.70
CA ALA A 96 16.38 4.18 2.63
C ALA A 96 16.82 5.13 1.50
N ILE A 97 17.46 6.24 1.87
CA ILE A 97 18.02 7.19 0.89
C ILE A 97 19.20 6.55 0.15
N TYR A 98 20.13 5.91 0.88
CA TYR A 98 21.26 5.21 0.27
C TYR A 98 20.78 4.14 -0.72
N TYR A 99 19.78 3.36 -0.34
CA TYR A 99 19.21 2.30 -1.16
C TYR A 99 18.66 2.83 -2.48
N ASP A 100 17.79 3.84 -2.45
CA ASP A 100 17.21 4.41 -3.66
C ASP A 100 18.28 5.05 -4.58
N VAL A 101 19.28 5.73 -4.01
CA VAL A 101 20.42 6.29 -4.76
C VAL A 101 21.28 5.19 -5.41
N ALA A 102 21.56 4.11 -4.69
CA ALA A 102 22.31 2.98 -5.22
C ALA A 102 21.55 2.28 -6.36
N ILE A 103 20.24 2.07 -6.19
CA ILE A 103 19.38 1.51 -7.25
C ILE A 103 19.43 2.38 -8.51
N LEU A 104 19.23 3.69 -8.38
CA LEU A 104 19.23 4.60 -9.54
C LEU A 104 20.58 4.62 -10.26
N SER A 105 21.68 4.50 -9.48
CA SER A 105 23.02 4.37 -10.08
C SER A 105 23.13 3.08 -10.89
N GLU A 106 22.66 1.96 -10.35
CA GLU A 106 22.67 0.67 -11.03
C GLU A 106 21.76 0.67 -12.27
N CYS A 107 20.56 1.23 -12.16
CA CYS A 107 19.64 1.39 -13.30
C CYS A 107 20.32 2.16 -14.44
N CYS A 108 20.97 3.31 -14.15
CA CYS A 108 21.67 4.08 -15.16
C CYS A 108 22.86 3.34 -15.79
N ASN A 109 23.59 2.52 -15.00
CA ASN A 109 24.68 1.72 -15.51
C ASN A 109 24.14 0.62 -16.44
N TYR A 110 23.11 -0.09 -16.02
CA TYR A 110 22.46 -1.14 -16.81
C TYR A 110 21.88 -0.60 -18.12
N ILE A 111 21.14 0.53 -18.08
CA ILE A 111 20.59 1.18 -19.27
C ILE A 111 21.71 1.51 -20.27
N LYS A 112 22.83 2.05 -19.79
CA LYS A 112 23.98 2.41 -20.61
C LYS A 112 24.67 1.17 -21.19
N GLU A 113 24.93 0.16 -20.37
CA GLU A 113 25.64 -1.07 -20.75
C GLU A 113 24.88 -1.85 -21.83
N TYR A 114 23.56 -1.97 -21.66
CA TYR A 114 22.70 -2.74 -22.55
C TYR A 114 22.04 -1.90 -23.65
N HIS A 115 22.40 -0.62 -23.76
CA HIS A 115 21.87 0.31 -24.78
C HIS A 115 20.34 0.29 -24.87
N ILE A 116 19.66 0.36 -23.71
CA ILE A 116 18.21 0.30 -23.64
C ILE A 116 17.62 1.62 -24.16
N SER A 117 16.73 1.50 -25.15
CA SER A 117 16.02 2.64 -25.73
C SER A 117 14.80 3.02 -24.91
N HIS A 118 14.60 4.31 -24.68
CA HIS A 118 13.41 4.90 -24.02
C HIS A 118 12.98 4.23 -22.68
N PRO A 119 13.93 3.95 -21.74
CA PRO A 119 13.57 3.32 -20.47
C PRO A 119 12.69 4.23 -19.62
N ILE A 120 11.76 3.64 -18.87
CA ILE A 120 11.02 4.32 -17.80
C ILE A 120 11.66 3.96 -16.47
N VAL A 121 12.00 4.96 -15.66
CA VAL A 121 12.45 4.76 -14.27
C VAL A 121 11.35 5.28 -13.36
N TYR A 122 10.63 4.33 -12.71
CA TYR A 122 9.49 4.62 -11.84
C TYR A 122 9.91 4.55 -10.38
N ILE A 123 9.91 5.69 -9.71
CA ILE A 123 10.39 5.88 -8.34
C ILE A 123 9.20 5.97 -7.39
N MET A 124 9.22 5.15 -6.33
CA MET A 124 8.18 5.13 -5.29
C MET A 124 8.62 5.87 -4.05
N ALA A 125 7.80 6.81 -3.60
CA ALA A 125 8.02 7.74 -2.51
C ALA A 125 9.12 8.80 -2.76
N CYS A 126 8.97 9.92 -2.07
CA CYS A 126 9.77 11.12 -2.27
C CYS A 126 10.99 11.19 -1.31
N ARG A 127 11.88 10.15 -1.32
CA ARG A 127 12.99 10.04 -0.34
C ARG A 127 14.26 10.79 -0.74
N ILE A 128 14.50 11.00 -2.03
CA ILE A 128 15.83 11.36 -2.56
C ILE A 128 15.88 12.73 -3.25
N GLY A 129 14.99 13.65 -2.86
CA GLY A 129 14.88 14.98 -3.47
C GLY A 129 16.20 15.70 -3.75
N PRO A 130 17.16 15.77 -2.78
CA PRO A 130 18.46 16.41 -3.03
C PRO A 130 19.27 15.82 -4.17
N PHE A 131 19.07 14.55 -4.52
CA PHE A 131 19.78 13.85 -5.59
C PHE A 131 18.96 13.82 -6.89
N MET A 132 17.69 14.18 -6.86
CA MET A 132 16.75 13.93 -7.94
C MET A 132 17.14 14.63 -9.25
N LYS A 133 17.57 15.91 -9.19
CA LYS A 133 18.05 16.65 -10.36
C LYS A 133 19.19 15.94 -11.09
N LEU A 134 20.12 15.33 -10.34
CA LEU A 134 21.25 14.61 -10.91
C LEU A 134 20.78 13.39 -11.71
N PHE A 135 19.91 12.56 -11.08
CA PHE A 135 19.40 11.35 -11.72
C PHE A 135 18.44 11.66 -12.86
N TYR A 136 17.58 12.67 -12.72
CA TYR A 136 16.73 13.15 -13.81
C TYR A 136 17.57 13.46 -15.06
N ASN A 137 18.58 14.31 -14.93
CA ASN A 137 19.46 14.67 -16.04
C ASN A 137 20.22 13.45 -16.62
N LYS A 138 20.63 12.50 -15.77
CA LYS A 138 21.36 11.30 -16.20
C LYS A 138 20.44 10.37 -17.00
N ILE A 139 19.21 10.13 -16.52
CA ILE A 139 18.22 9.29 -17.17
C ILE A 139 17.80 9.90 -18.51
N HIS A 140 17.53 11.21 -18.56
CA HIS A 140 17.21 11.90 -19.80
C HIS A 140 18.34 11.86 -20.84
N LYS A 141 19.61 11.96 -20.42
CA LYS A 141 20.76 11.76 -21.31
C LYS A 141 20.85 10.34 -21.90
N LEU A 142 20.25 9.38 -21.22
CA LEU A 142 20.14 8.00 -21.68
C LEU A 142 18.84 7.75 -22.49
N GLY A 143 18.08 8.81 -22.81
CA GLY A 143 16.83 8.72 -23.58
C GLY A 143 15.61 8.25 -22.76
N GLY A 144 15.72 8.18 -21.43
CA GLY A 144 14.66 7.68 -20.55
C GLY A 144 13.73 8.76 -20.02
N LYS A 145 12.63 8.33 -19.43
CA LYS A 145 11.65 9.13 -18.67
C LYS A 145 11.70 8.77 -17.18
N VAL A 146 11.37 9.73 -16.32
CA VAL A 146 11.26 9.55 -14.87
C VAL A 146 9.82 9.66 -14.45
N TYR A 147 9.29 8.56 -13.91
CA TYR A 147 7.96 8.50 -13.31
C TYR A 147 8.09 8.51 -11.78
N LEU A 148 7.14 9.11 -11.10
CA LEU A 148 7.15 9.26 -9.65
C LEU A 148 5.79 8.81 -9.06
N ASN A 149 5.79 7.94 -8.07
CA ASN A 149 4.67 7.83 -7.15
C ASN A 149 4.98 8.72 -5.93
N PRO A 150 4.27 9.84 -5.71
CA PRO A 150 4.59 10.76 -4.63
C PRO A 150 4.31 10.20 -3.24
N ASP A 151 3.67 9.01 -3.13
CA ASP A 151 3.07 8.50 -1.87
C ASP A 151 2.07 9.54 -1.31
N GLY A 152 1.65 9.59 -0.20
CA GLY A 152 0.72 10.63 0.26
C GLY A 152 1.19 11.24 1.57
N HIS A 153 1.55 12.53 1.56
CA HIS A 153 1.75 13.33 2.75
C HIS A 153 2.70 12.71 3.80
N GLU A 154 3.77 11.98 3.39
CA GLU A 154 4.69 11.32 4.33
C GLU A 154 5.21 12.30 5.41
N TRP A 155 5.39 13.56 5.04
CA TRP A 155 5.80 14.62 5.97
C TRP A 155 4.77 14.93 7.07
N MET A 156 3.50 14.55 6.91
CA MET A 156 2.45 14.72 7.92
C MET A 156 2.44 13.61 8.97
N ARG A 157 3.09 12.48 8.72
CA ARG A 157 3.03 11.32 9.63
C ARG A 157 3.59 11.63 11.00
N ALA A 158 2.87 11.23 12.03
CA ALA A 158 3.18 11.51 13.43
C ALA A 158 4.51 10.91 13.90
N LYS A 159 4.98 9.83 13.26
CA LYS A 159 6.26 9.16 13.57
C LYS A 159 7.50 10.03 13.35
N TRP A 160 7.39 11.11 12.56
CA TRP A 160 8.53 11.95 12.18
C TRP A 160 8.70 13.17 13.07
N SER A 161 9.93 13.44 13.49
CA SER A 161 10.28 14.70 14.17
C SER A 161 10.18 15.90 13.21
N LYS A 162 10.06 17.12 13.78
CA LYS A 162 9.93 18.36 12.98
C LYS A 162 11.03 18.53 11.90
N PRO A 163 12.34 18.29 12.16
CA PRO A 163 13.36 18.39 11.13
C PRO A 163 13.17 17.36 10.00
N ILE A 164 12.80 16.12 10.34
CA ILE A 164 12.55 15.06 9.36
C ILE A 164 11.34 15.40 8.50
N ARG A 165 10.27 15.96 9.08
CA ARG A 165 9.11 16.43 8.30
C ARG A 165 9.48 17.53 7.30
N LYS A 166 10.36 18.49 7.70
CA LYS A 166 10.87 19.50 6.78
C LYS A 166 11.68 18.89 5.64
N TYR A 167 12.51 17.90 5.94
CA TYR A 167 13.23 17.16 4.89
C TYR A 167 12.27 16.50 3.91
N TRP A 168 11.28 15.75 4.39
CA TRP A 168 10.29 15.08 3.54
C TRP A 168 9.54 16.07 2.64
N LYS A 169 9.09 17.20 3.19
CA LYS A 169 8.38 18.23 2.40
C LYS A 169 9.28 18.85 1.32
N ALA A 170 10.52 19.17 1.64
CA ALA A 170 11.49 19.69 0.68
C ALA A 170 11.87 18.63 -0.37
N SER A 171 12.02 17.38 0.04
CA SER A 171 12.33 16.26 -0.85
C SER A 171 11.17 16.01 -1.84
N GLU A 172 9.93 15.99 -1.37
CA GLU A 172 8.73 15.87 -2.19
C GLU A 172 8.71 16.98 -3.28
N GLN A 173 8.90 18.24 -2.87
CA GLN A 173 8.94 19.36 -3.82
C GLN A 173 10.02 19.18 -4.91
N MET A 174 11.22 18.74 -4.52
CA MET A 174 12.30 18.52 -5.48
C MET A 174 12.00 17.33 -6.41
N MET A 175 11.39 16.26 -5.90
CA MET A 175 11.08 15.08 -6.70
C MET A 175 9.95 15.35 -7.68
N VAL A 176 8.88 16.03 -7.25
CA VAL A 176 7.79 16.46 -8.12
C VAL A 176 8.30 17.43 -9.19
N LYS A 177 9.25 18.32 -8.85
CA LYS A 177 9.88 19.22 -9.83
C LYS A 177 10.65 18.48 -10.92
N TYR A 178 11.30 17.38 -10.58
CA TYR A 178 12.20 16.62 -11.46
C TYR A 178 11.66 15.23 -11.77
N CYS A 179 10.36 15.13 -12.11
CA CYS A 179 9.78 13.96 -12.77
C CYS A 179 9.08 14.38 -14.07
N ASP A 180 8.88 13.45 -14.96
CA ASP A 180 8.12 13.67 -16.20
C ASP A 180 6.63 13.50 -15.93
N ILE A 181 6.26 12.47 -15.15
CA ILE A 181 4.89 12.16 -14.75
C ILE A 181 4.85 11.75 -13.29
N ALA A 182 3.93 12.32 -12.53
CA ALA A 182 3.59 11.85 -11.18
C ALA A 182 2.33 10.95 -11.25
N ILE A 183 2.49 9.66 -10.99
CA ILE A 183 1.38 8.71 -10.88
C ILE A 183 0.84 8.78 -9.46
N CYS A 184 -0.29 9.43 -9.28
CA CYS A 184 -0.96 9.60 -8.00
C CYS A 184 -1.91 8.43 -7.73
N ASP A 185 -1.87 7.86 -6.54
CA ASP A 185 -2.72 6.73 -6.16
C ASP A 185 -4.12 7.15 -5.69
N SER A 186 -4.41 8.44 -5.65
CA SER A 186 -5.70 9.04 -5.28
C SER A 186 -5.89 10.37 -6.01
N VAL A 187 -7.11 10.67 -6.43
CA VAL A 187 -7.48 11.99 -6.98
C VAL A 187 -7.23 13.11 -5.95
N ASN A 188 -7.37 12.82 -4.66
CA ASN A 188 -7.03 13.77 -3.60
C ASN A 188 -5.52 14.06 -3.55
N ILE A 189 -4.66 13.07 -3.82
CA ILE A 189 -3.21 13.28 -3.91
C ILE A 189 -2.86 14.05 -5.19
N GLU A 190 -3.48 13.74 -6.31
CA GLU A 190 -3.31 14.49 -7.56
C GLU A 190 -3.66 15.97 -7.34
N LYS A 191 -4.85 16.25 -6.77
CA LYS A 191 -5.26 17.61 -6.41
C LYS A 191 -4.26 18.29 -5.49
N TYR A 192 -3.75 17.59 -4.47
CA TYR A 192 -2.75 18.13 -3.56
C TYR A 192 -1.43 18.47 -4.27
N ILE A 193 -0.99 17.67 -5.22
CA ILE A 193 0.21 17.95 -6.02
C ILE A 193 0.02 19.26 -6.79
N HIS A 194 -1.12 19.46 -7.44
CA HIS A 194 -1.45 20.70 -8.13
C HIS A 194 -1.55 21.88 -7.17
N ASP A 195 -2.33 21.77 -6.09
CA ASP A 195 -2.51 22.85 -5.09
C ASP A 195 -1.16 23.33 -4.49
N CYS A 196 -0.17 22.44 -4.36
CA CYS A 196 1.12 22.75 -3.76
C CYS A 196 2.22 23.13 -4.77
N TYR A 197 2.17 22.61 -5.99
CA TYR A 197 3.33 22.59 -6.90
C TYR A 197 3.07 23.12 -8.30
N ASP A 198 1.87 23.58 -8.64
CA ASP A 198 1.62 24.24 -9.92
C ASP A 198 2.57 25.43 -10.12
N GLY A 199 3.07 25.59 -11.31
CA GLY A 199 4.10 26.58 -11.66
C GLY A 199 5.50 26.29 -11.10
N LYS A 200 5.71 25.18 -10.38
CA LYS A 200 7.01 24.82 -9.76
C LYS A 200 7.72 23.65 -10.44
N GLY A 201 7.15 23.12 -11.51
CA GLY A 201 7.76 22.09 -12.35
C GLY A 201 9.05 22.57 -13.04
N ILE A 202 9.60 21.72 -13.91
CA ILE A 202 10.74 22.11 -14.74
C ILE A 202 10.31 23.26 -15.66
N LYS A 203 11.14 24.30 -15.74
CA LYS A 203 10.84 25.55 -16.51
C LYS A 203 9.60 26.30 -15.99
N GLY A 204 9.12 26.03 -14.76
CA GLY A 204 7.96 26.69 -14.18
C GLY A 204 6.63 26.27 -14.79
N THR A 205 6.56 25.09 -15.42
CA THR A 205 5.32 24.46 -15.87
C THR A 205 4.67 23.69 -14.73
N ASP A 206 3.38 23.38 -14.89
CA ASP A 206 2.68 22.52 -13.94
C ASP A 206 3.24 21.10 -13.97
N PRO A 207 3.30 20.37 -12.85
CA PRO A 207 3.69 18.97 -12.87
C PRO A 207 2.66 18.15 -13.66
N LYS A 208 3.12 17.26 -14.55
CA LYS A 208 2.23 16.30 -15.19
C LYS A 208 1.83 15.25 -14.18
N THR A 209 0.52 15.01 -14.03
CA THR A 209 -0.03 14.00 -13.12
C THR A 209 -0.98 13.07 -13.85
N ILE A 210 -1.08 11.85 -13.37
CA ILE A 210 -2.15 10.93 -13.72
C ILE A 210 -2.62 10.20 -12.46
N PHE A 211 -3.89 9.85 -12.43
CA PHE A 211 -4.46 9.04 -11.35
C PHE A 211 -4.49 7.57 -11.75
N ILE A 212 -3.73 6.73 -11.05
CA ILE A 212 -3.84 5.25 -11.10
C ILE A 212 -3.73 4.76 -9.66
N ALA A 213 -4.83 4.24 -9.12
CA ALA A 213 -4.93 3.75 -7.76
C ALA A 213 -4.15 2.44 -7.54
N TYR A 214 -4.11 1.96 -6.29
CA TYR A 214 -3.73 0.58 -5.99
C TYR A 214 -4.89 -0.37 -6.33
N GLY A 215 -4.54 -1.63 -6.60
CA GLY A 215 -5.50 -2.68 -6.86
C GLY A 215 -5.89 -3.49 -5.63
N ALA A 216 -6.99 -4.21 -5.73
CA ALA A 216 -7.41 -5.22 -4.77
C ALA A 216 -7.88 -6.50 -5.45
N GLU A 217 -7.82 -7.61 -4.71
CA GLU A 217 -8.43 -8.86 -5.14
C GLU A 217 -9.96 -8.75 -5.06
N THR A 218 -10.64 -9.22 -6.09
CA THR A 218 -12.11 -9.20 -6.20
C THR A 218 -12.73 -10.60 -6.06
N ARG A 219 -11.89 -11.61 -5.90
CA ARG A 219 -12.33 -12.99 -5.67
C ARG A 219 -12.65 -13.25 -4.20
N LYS A 220 -13.43 -14.27 -3.95
CA LYS A 220 -13.63 -14.81 -2.59
C LYS A 220 -12.42 -15.63 -2.14
N SER A 221 -12.28 -15.79 -0.82
CA SER A 221 -11.33 -16.73 -0.24
C SER A 221 -11.59 -18.15 -0.74
N LYS A 222 -10.51 -18.91 -0.90
CA LYS A 222 -10.57 -20.35 -1.23
C LYS A 222 -10.99 -21.21 -0.03
N LEU A 223 -10.94 -20.68 1.20
CA LEU A 223 -11.34 -21.39 2.40
C LEU A 223 -12.87 -21.47 2.47
N ALA A 224 -13.38 -22.66 2.79
CA ALA A 224 -14.78 -22.87 3.12
C ALA A 224 -15.13 -22.27 4.51
N ASP A 225 -16.41 -22.12 4.82
CA ASP A 225 -16.85 -21.59 6.12
C ASP A 225 -16.57 -22.57 7.29
N ASP A 226 -16.44 -23.84 6.99
CA ASP A 226 -16.09 -24.92 7.90
C ASP A 226 -14.60 -25.35 7.84
N ASP A 227 -13.76 -24.59 7.15
CA ASP A 227 -12.34 -24.91 7.06
C ASP A 227 -11.69 -24.95 8.46
N PRO A 228 -10.95 -26.02 8.79
CA PRO A 228 -10.35 -26.19 10.12
C PRO A 228 -9.43 -25.04 10.54
N LYS A 229 -8.75 -24.41 9.59
CA LYS A 229 -7.89 -23.25 9.85
C LYS A 229 -8.69 -22.03 10.32
N LEU A 230 -9.85 -21.79 9.71
CA LEU A 230 -10.77 -20.72 10.12
C LEU A 230 -11.42 -21.02 11.47
N LEU A 231 -11.92 -22.23 11.64
CA LEU A 231 -12.56 -22.64 12.89
C LEU A 231 -11.58 -22.61 14.07
N GLY A 232 -10.35 -23.09 13.88
CA GLY A 232 -9.29 -23.00 14.88
C GLY A 232 -8.93 -21.56 15.23
N TRP A 233 -8.92 -20.63 14.24
CA TRP A 233 -8.71 -19.22 14.51
C TRP A 233 -9.85 -18.61 15.33
N TYR A 234 -11.11 -18.96 15.04
CA TYR A 234 -12.25 -18.50 15.82
C TYR A 234 -12.20 -18.99 17.27
N GLU A 235 -11.89 -20.27 17.47
CA GLU A 235 -11.76 -20.87 18.80
C GLU A 235 -10.65 -20.18 19.61
N ASP A 236 -9.45 -20.02 19.02
CA ASP A 236 -8.30 -19.36 19.67
C ASP A 236 -8.60 -17.90 20.05
N LYS A 237 -9.38 -17.17 19.24
CA LYS A 237 -9.70 -15.76 19.48
C LYS A 237 -11.05 -15.53 20.17
N GLY A 238 -11.80 -16.58 20.41
CA GLY A 238 -13.12 -16.53 21.02
C GLY A 238 -14.11 -15.71 20.18
N LEU A 239 -14.04 -15.83 18.85
CA LEU A 239 -14.87 -15.12 17.89
C LEU A 239 -15.83 -16.09 17.18
N THR A 240 -16.85 -15.54 16.52
CA THR A 240 -17.79 -16.30 15.70
C THR A 240 -18.09 -15.53 14.40
N ALA A 241 -18.43 -16.25 13.34
CA ALA A 241 -18.83 -15.63 12.07
C ALA A 241 -19.98 -14.64 12.28
N LYS A 242 -19.90 -13.46 11.67
CA LYS A 242 -20.84 -12.34 11.82
C LYS A 242 -21.01 -11.81 13.27
N GLY A 243 -20.20 -12.30 14.20
CA GLY A 243 -20.21 -11.90 15.62
C GLY A 243 -19.26 -10.73 15.94
N TYR A 244 -18.56 -10.14 14.97
CA TYR A 244 -17.56 -9.13 15.25
C TYR A 244 -17.51 -8.02 14.19
N TYR A 245 -17.17 -6.81 14.65
CA TYR A 245 -16.59 -5.76 13.83
C TYR A 245 -15.08 -5.98 13.70
N LEU A 246 -14.50 -5.63 12.56
CA LEU A 246 -13.11 -5.87 12.25
C LEU A 246 -12.39 -4.57 11.90
N VAL A 247 -11.14 -4.44 12.32
CA VAL A 247 -10.17 -3.51 11.73
C VAL A 247 -8.88 -4.24 11.41
N VAL A 248 -8.29 -3.96 10.24
CA VAL A 248 -6.99 -4.48 9.83
C VAL A 248 -6.09 -3.32 9.43
N GLY A 249 -4.93 -3.20 10.07
CA GLY A 249 -4.00 -2.14 9.72
C GLY A 249 -2.85 -1.96 10.71
N ARG A 250 -1.94 -1.04 10.39
CA ARG A 250 -0.81 -0.70 11.28
C ARG A 250 -1.32 -0.01 12.54
N PHE A 251 -0.76 -0.37 13.69
CA PHE A 251 -1.13 0.19 14.98
C PHE A 251 -0.43 1.53 15.21
N VAL A 252 -0.94 2.58 14.58
CA VAL A 252 -0.38 3.94 14.60
C VAL A 252 -1.49 4.97 14.86
N PRO A 253 -1.16 6.13 15.50
CA PRO A 253 -2.15 7.14 15.87
C PRO A 253 -3.01 7.65 14.70
N GLU A 254 -2.41 7.82 13.52
CA GLU A 254 -3.08 8.31 12.31
C GLU A 254 -4.14 7.35 11.74
N ASN A 255 -4.21 6.12 12.24
CA ASN A 255 -5.28 5.17 11.94
C ASN A 255 -6.44 5.23 12.93
N ASN A 256 -6.43 6.19 13.86
CA ASN A 256 -7.53 6.53 14.77
C ASN A 256 -8.01 5.37 15.66
N TYR A 257 -7.12 4.46 16.07
CA TYR A 257 -7.47 3.36 17.00
C TYR A 257 -8.05 3.88 18.32
N GLU A 258 -7.53 4.99 18.84
CA GLU A 258 -8.07 5.62 20.06
C GLU A 258 -9.55 5.96 19.89
N THR A 259 -9.91 6.61 18.79
CA THR A 259 -11.30 6.98 18.50
C THR A 259 -12.17 5.75 18.32
N MET A 260 -11.72 4.77 17.50
CA MET A 260 -12.50 3.56 17.27
C MET A 260 -12.75 2.76 18.54
N ILE A 261 -11.75 2.58 19.40
CA ILE A 261 -11.86 1.87 20.67
C ILE A 261 -12.80 2.63 21.62
N ARG A 262 -12.59 3.94 21.81
CA ARG A 262 -13.42 4.76 22.67
C ARG A 262 -14.90 4.73 22.27
N GLU A 263 -15.16 4.91 20.99
CA GLU A 263 -16.52 4.93 20.45
C GLU A 263 -17.17 3.54 20.49
N PHE A 264 -16.40 2.49 20.25
CA PHE A 264 -16.91 1.12 20.38
C PHE A 264 -17.32 0.80 21.83
N MET A 265 -16.52 1.19 22.83
CA MET A 265 -16.86 1.06 24.26
C MET A 265 -18.15 1.80 24.62
N ARG A 266 -18.45 2.92 23.96
CA ARG A 266 -19.67 3.71 24.16
C ARG A 266 -20.91 3.08 23.52
N SER A 267 -20.72 2.24 22.49
CA SER A 267 -21.81 1.61 21.77
C SER A 267 -22.51 0.52 22.59
N GLN A 268 -23.77 0.27 22.25
CA GLN A 268 -24.59 -0.80 22.84
C GLN A 268 -24.44 -2.14 22.13
N SER A 269 -23.52 -2.24 21.17
CA SER A 269 -23.29 -3.48 20.41
C SER A 269 -23.00 -4.65 21.32
N LYS A 270 -23.53 -5.81 20.97
CA LYS A 270 -23.24 -7.09 21.63
C LYS A 270 -22.15 -7.89 20.89
N ARG A 271 -21.69 -7.37 19.75
CA ARG A 271 -20.62 -7.98 18.97
C ARG A 271 -19.25 -7.64 19.55
N ASP A 272 -18.26 -8.44 19.15
CA ASP A 272 -16.87 -8.16 19.48
C ASP A 272 -16.26 -7.13 18.52
N PHE A 273 -15.15 -6.53 18.93
CA PHE A 273 -14.29 -5.70 18.09
C PHE A 273 -12.93 -6.38 17.92
N ALA A 274 -12.75 -7.07 16.80
CA ALA A 274 -11.53 -7.77 16.45
C ALA A 274 -10.53 -6.79 15.81
N ILE A 275 -9.33 -6.70 16.38
CA ILE A 275 -8.26 -5.80 15.95
C ILE A 275 -7.08 -6.63 15.45
N ILE A 276 -6.94 -6.74 14.12
CA ILE A 276 -5.81 -7.39 13.45
C ILE A 276 -4.73 -6.35 13.22
N THR A 277 -3.65 -6.44 13.99
CA THR A 277 -2.53 -5.51 13.90
C THR A 277 -1.26 -6.08 14.50
N ASN A 278 -0.10 -5.51 14.09
CA ASN A 278 1.16 -5.71 14.81
C ASN A 278 1.23 -4.66 15.93
N VAL A 279 1.04 -5.11 17.16
CA VAL A 279 0.92 -4.23 18.33
C VAL A 279 2.26 -3.56 18.65
N ASN A 280 2.20 -2.25 18.90
CA ASN A 280 3.27 -1.48 19.52
C ASN A 280 2.94 -1.27 21.00
N ASP A 281 3.68 -1.89 21.90
CA ASP A 281 3.40 -1.89 23.34
C ASP A 281 3.34 -0.48 23.95
N LYS A 282 4.21 0.43 23.51
CA LYS A 282 4.20 1.82 23.99
C LYS A 282 2.89 2.54 23.66
N PHE A 283 2.38 2.35 22.45
CA PHE A 283 1.12 2.95 22.02
C PHE A 283 -0.07 2.23 22.69
N LEU A 284 -0.02 0.90 22.79
CA LEU A 284 -1.06 0.11 23.48
C LEU A 284 -1.22 0.53 24.95
N ASN A 285 -0.11 0.65 25.68
CA ASN A 285 -0.13 1.04 27.08
C ASN A 285 -0.67 2.46 27.26
N LYS A 286 -0.30 3.38 26.36
CA LYS A 286 -0.86 4.74 26.38
C LYS A 286 -2.38 4.75 26.14
N LEU A 287 -2.89 3.89 25.26
CA LEU A 287 -4.33 3.75 25.04
C LEU A 287 -5.02 3.14 26.26
N GLU A 288 -4.40 2.13 26.89
CA GLU A 288 -4.95 1.53 28.12
C GLU A 288 -5.01 2.53 29.27
N GLU A 289 -3.94 3.30 29.51
CA GLU A 289 -3.91 4.36 30.52
C GLU A 289 -5.04 5.38 30.32
N LYS A 290 -5.37 5.67 29.05
CA LYS A 290 -6.37 6.69 28.72
C LYS A 290 -7.80 6.17 28.69
N LEU A 291 -8.01 4.95 28.20
CA LEU A 291 -9.34 4.44 27.89
C LEU A 291 -9.79 3.30 28.82
N HIS A 292 -8.85 2.63 29.50
CA HIS A 292 -9.11 1.41 30.27
C HIS A 292 -9.88 0.36 29.48
N PHE A 293 -9.53 0.21 28.20
CA PHE A 293 -10.28 -0.60 27.24
C PHE A 293 -10.26 -2.11 27.55
N ARG A 294 -9.27 -2.60 28.31
CA ARG A 294 -9.22 -4.01 28.75
C ARG A 294 -10.37 -4.40 29.69
N SER A 295 -11.07 -3.42 30.25
CA SER A 295 -12.31 -3.65 31.01
C SER A 295 -13.48 -4.09 30.13
N ASP A 296 -13.47 -3.74 28.85
CA ASP A 296 -14.46 -4.15 27.87
C ASP A 296 -14.03 -5.44 27.15
N LYS A 297 -14.57 -6.56 27.56
CA LYS A 297 -14.21 -7.87 27.03
C LYS A 297 -14.53 -8.09 25.55
N ARG A 298 -15.34 -7.19 24.96
CA ARG A 298 -15.65 -7.22 23.52
C ARG A 298 -14.46 -6.77 22.66
N ILE A 299 -13.48 -6.04 23.23
CA ILE A 299 -12.31 -5.54 22.49
C ILE A 299 -11.24 -6.62 22.49
N LYS A 300 -10.90 -7.12 21.30
CA LYS A 300 -10.00 -8.25 21.12
C LYS A 300 -8.84 -7.91 20.17
N PHE A 301 -7.64 -7.78 20.71
CA PHE A 301 -6.41 -7.72 19.93
C PHE A 301 -6.01 -9.14 19.53
N VAL A 302 -6.26 -9.51 18.31
CA VAL A 302 -6.13 -10.89 17.82
C VAL A 302 -4.80 -11.20 17.14
N GLY A 303 -3.86 -10.24 17.17
CA GLY A 303 -2.54 -10.38 16.54
C GLY A 303 -2.54 -10.11 15.05
N THR A 304 -1.51 -10.59 14.34
CA THR A 304 -1.39 -10.48 12.88
C THR A 304 -1.81 -11.77 12.19
N VAL A 305 -2.39 -11.65 11.00
CA VAL A 305 -2.73 -12.78 10.14
C VAL A 305 -1.99 -12.58 8.81
N TYR A 306 -0.98 -13.41 8.56
CA TYR A 306 -0.16 -13.35 7.34
C TYR A 306 -0.68 -14.23 6.21
N ASP A 307 -1.47 -15.27 6.54
CA ASP A 307 -2.15 -16.10 5.55
C ASP A 307 -3.26 -15.30 4.86
N GLN A 308 -3.06 -14.99 3.59
CA GLN A 308 -3.95 -14.13 2.81
C GLN A 308 -5.34 -14.74 2.62
N GLU A 309 -5.41 -16.06 2.43
CA GLU A 309 -6.71 -16.75 2.28
C GLU A 309 -7.51 -16.70 3.59
N LEU A 310 -6.84 -16.93 4.73
CA LEU A 310 -7.45 -16.80 6.03
C LEU A 310 -7.88 -15.35 6.32
N LEU A 311 -7.02 -14.38 6.03
CA LEU A 311 -7.34 -12.96 6.26
C LEU A 311 -8.52 -12.50 5.41
N MET A 312 -8.59 -12.95 4.16
CA MET A 312 -9.73 -12.68 3.27
C MET A 312 -11.00 -13.30 3.83
N LYS A 313 -10.95 -14.55 4.29
CA LYS A 313 -12.10 -15.25 4.88
C LYS A 313 -12.60 -14.59 6.18
N ILE A 314 -11.68 -14.11 7.01
CA ILE A 314 -12.01 -13.33 8.22
C ILE A 314 -12.75 -12.03 7.86
N ARG A 315 -12.35 -11.32 6.79
CA ARG A 315 -13.06 -10.13 6.31
C ARG A 315 -14.45 -10.46 5.76
N GLU A 316 -14.58 -11.53 4.97
CA GLU A 316 -15.88 -12.01 4.45
C GLU A 316 -16.87 -12.30 5.57
N ASN A 317 -16.36 -12.88 6.66
CA ASN A 317 -17.18 -13.31 7.79
C ASN A 317 -17.29 -12.26 8.91
N ALA A 318 -16.70 -11.08 8.77
CA ALA A 318 -16.96 -9.98 9.68
C ALA A 318 -18.42 -9.48 9.51
N TYR A 319 -19.03 -9.03 10.61
CA TYR A 319 -20.32 -8.33 10.55
C TYR A 319 -20.13 -6.95 9.86
N GLY A 320 -19.09 -6.22 10.28
CA GLY A 320 -18.75 -4.95 9.70
C GLY A 320 -17.25 -4.64 9.83
N TYR A 321 -16.77 -3.70 9.05
CA TYR A 321 -15.38 -3.28 9.03
C TYR A 321 -15.25 -1.81 9.40
N PHE A 322 -14.32 -1.50 10.33
CA PHE A 322 -13.97 -0.12 10.65
C PHE A 322 -12.72 0.31 9.92
N HIS A 323 -12.77 1.51 9.35
CA HIS A 323 -11.60 2.13 8.74
C HIS A 323 -11.39 3.54 9.27
N GLY A 324 -10.26 3.74 9.97
CA GLY A 324 -9.91 5.01 10.60
C GLY A 324 -8.72 5.73 9.98
N HIS A 325 -8.21 5.27 8.83
CA HIS A 325 -7.05 5.87 8.18
C HIS A 325 -7.34 7.30 7.72
N GLU A 326 -6.44 8.25 8.03
CA GLU A 326 -6.65 9.67 7.74
C GLU A 326 -5.49 10.38 7.03
N VAL A 327 -4.38 9.70 6.76
CA VAL A 327 -3.18 10.28 6.13
C VAL A 327 -2.72 9.38 4.99
N GLY A 328 -2.62 9.93 3.80
CA GLY A 328 -2.14 9.24 2.60
C GLY A 328 -3.14 9.30 1.44
N GLY A 329 -3.01 8.40 0.51
CA GLY A 329 -3.89 8.19 -0.64
C GLY A 329 -4.78 6.95 -0.48
N THR A 330 -4.97 6.22 -1.57
CA THR A 330 -5.73 4.97 -1.58
C THR A 330 -5.10 3.92 -0.66
N ASN A 331 -5.89 3.41 0.28
CA ASN A 331 -5.40 2.44 1.26
C ASN A 331 -5.74 1.00 0.83
N PRO A 332 -4.73 0.11 0.62
CA PRO A 332 -5.00 -1.28 0.21
C PRO A 332 -5.94 -2.02 1.16
N SER A 333 -5.82 -1.82 2.49
CA SER A 333 -6.70 -2.50 3.45
C SER A 333 -8.17 -2.05 3.35
N LEU A 334 -8.42 -0.81 2.91
CA LEU A 334 -9.77 -0.33 2.61
C LEU A 334 -10.33 -1.01 1.37
N LEU A 335 -9.53 -1.09 0.30
CA LEU A 335 -9.94 -1.77 -0.93
C LEU A 335 -10.28 -3.24 -0.67
N GLU A 336 -9.43 -3.94 0.08
CA GLU A 336 -9.64 -5.34 0.46
C GLU A 336 -10.90 -5.52 1.33
N ALA A 337 -11.19 -4.57 2.24
CA ALA A 337 -12.37 -4.61 3.07
C ALA A 337 -13.65 -4.38 2.23
N LEU A 338 -13.66 -3.37 1.37
CA LEU A 338 -14.79 -3.10 0.46
C LEU A 338 -15.03 -4.25 -0.52
N GLY A 339 -13.95 -4.93 -0.94
CA GLY A 339 -14.04 -6.12 -1.79
C GLY A 339 -14.53 -7.39 -1.10
N SER A 340 -14.54 -7.43 0.25
CA SER A 340 -14.83 -8.64 1.01
C SER A 340 -15.98 -8.50 2.01
N THR A 341 -16.04 -7.39 2.75
CA THR A 341 -16.99 -7.17 3.85
C THR A 341 -18.23 -6.40 3.38
N ASP A 342 -19.40 -6.83 3.80
CA ASP A 342 -20.65 -6.23 3.31
C ASP A 342 -20.93 -4.87 3.96
N LEU A 343 -20.62 -4.67 5.23
CA LEU A 343 -20.89 -3.44 5.97
C LEU A 343 -19.57 -2.72 6.31
N ASN A 344 -19.36 -1.54 5.75
CA ASN A 344 -18.14 -0.77 5.95
C ASN A 344 -18.44 0.58 6.61
N LEU A 345 -17.80 0.86 7.76
CA LEU A 345 -17.92 2.10 8.52
C LEU A 345 -16.59 2.85 8.47
N LEU A 346 -16.52 3.91 7.67
CA LEU A 346 -15.29 4.58 7.30
C LEU A 346 -15.19 5.97 7.93
N LEU A 347 -13.99 6.38 8.32
CA LEU A 347 -13.72 7.76 8.65
C LEU A 347 -13.96 8.64 7.41
N GLY A 348 -14.79 9.66 7.54
CA GLY A 348 -15.27 10.49 6.44
C GLY A 348 -14.26 11.50 5.90
N VAL A 349 -13.04 11.06 5.55
CA VAL A 349 -12.01 11.86 4.87
C VAL A 349 -12.08 11.69 3.35
N GLY A 350 -11.46 12.63 2.62
CA GLY A 350 -11.58 12.74 1.17
C GLY A 350 -11.28 11.45 0.42
N PHE A 351 -10.12 10.82 0.66
CA PHE A 351 -9.72 9.60 -0.05
C PHE A 351 -10.54 8.36 0.34
N ASN A 352 -11.06 8.25 1.57
CA ASN A 352 -11.97 7.16 1.92
C ASN A 352 -13.32 7.31 1.20
N ARG A 353 -13.81 8.56 1.07
CA ARG A 353 -15.03 8.87 0.31
C ARG A 353 -14.85 8.69 -1.20
N GLU A 354 -13.68 9.01 -1.73
CA GLU A 354 -13.32 8.78 -3.13
C GLU A 354 -13.43 7.30 -3.51
N VAL A 355 -12.92 6.42 -2.65
CA VAL A 355 -12.92 4.98 -2.90
C VAL A 355 -14.31 4.38 -2.76
N ALA A 356 -14.99 4.63 -1.64
CA ALA A 356 -16.21 3.91 -1.28
C ALA A 356 -17.50 4.64 -1.72
N GLU A 357 -17.43 5.92 -2.04
CA GLU A 357 -18.59 6.74 -2.46
C GLU A 357 -19.79 6.55 -1.50
N ASP A 358 -20.92 6.08 -1.99
CA ASP A 358 -22.14 5.77 -1.22
C ASP A 358 -22.30 4.26 -0.91
N ALA A 359 -21.23 3.47 -1.11
CA ALA A 359 -21.20 2.04 -0.77
C ALA A 359 -20.76 1.77 0.69
N ALA A 360 -20.58 2.81 1.51
CA ALA A 360 -20.18 2.70 2.90
C ALA A 360 -20.92 3.73 3.77
N LEU A 361 -20.88 3.52 5.08
CA LEU A 361 -21.32 4.48 6.07
C LEU A 361 -20.12 5.27 6.61
N TYR A 362 -20.34 6.55 6.94
CA TYR A 362 -19.26 7.44 7.32
C TYR A 362 -19.43 7.99 8.73
N TRP A 363 -18.33 7.96 9.47
CA TRP A 363 -18.22 8.55 10.80
C TRP A 363 -17.20 9.70 10.82
N SER A 364 -17.28 10.55 11.84
CA SER A 364 -16.32 11.62 12.13
C SER A 364 -15.65 11.39 13.47
N LYS A 365 -14.59 12.15 13.78
CA LYS A 365 -13.93 12.06 15.08
C LYS A 365 -14.73 12.69 16.24
N ASN A 366 -15.88 13.27 15.96
CA ASN A 366 -16.75 13.84 16.99
C ASN A 366 -17.26 12.73 17.92
N ASP A 367 -17.34 13.03 19.18
CA ASP A 367 -17.87 12.14 20.22
C ASP A 367 -19.27 11.64 19.88
N GLY A 368 -19.47 10.34 20.01
CA GLY A 368 -20.72 9.65 19.69
C GLY A 368 -20.97 9.38 18.20
N SER A 369 -20.12 9.90 17.29
CA SER A 369 -20.34 9.71 15.85
C SER A 369 -20.24 8.25 15.44
N LEU A 370 -19.15 7.57 15.79
CA LEU A 370 -19.01 6.15 15.45
C LEU A 370 -19.88 5.27 16.37
N ALA A 371 -20.00 5.59 17.65
CA ALA A 371 -20.86 4.84 18.57
C ALA A 371 -22.33 4.80 18.08
N GLY A 372 -22.88 5.96 17.75
CA GLY A 372 -24.25 6.04 17.20
C GLY A 372 -24.39 5.37 15.84
N LEU A 373 -23.33 5.34 15.02
CA LEU A 373 -23.33 4.61 13.76
C LEU A 373 -23.31 3.09 13.97
N ILE A 374 -22.54 2.58 14.93
CA ILE A 374 -22.52 1.18 15.33
C ILE A 374 -23.94 0.75 15.79
N ASP A 375 -24.55 1.53 16.71
CA ASP A 375 -25.89 1.22 17.25
C ASP A 375 -26.99 1.23 16.17
N LYS A 376 -26.84 2.08 15.14
CA LYS A 376 -27.71 2.06 13.97
C LYS A 376 -27.45 0.86 13.07
N SER A 377 -26.18 0.52 12.87
CA SER A 377 -25.75 -0.58 12.01
C SER A 377 -26.22 -1.93 12.58
N ASP A 378 -26.19 -2.11 13.89
CA ASP A 378 -26.66 -3.32 14.54
C ASP A 378 -28.19 -3.56 14.37
N LYS A 379 -28.92 -2.56 13.95
CA LYS A 379 -30.39 -2.62 13.67
C LYS A 379 -30.69 -2.78 12.18
N LEU A 380 -29.69 -2.79 11.31
CA LEU A 380 -29.89 -3.03 9.89
C LEU A 380 -30.33 -4.48 9.66
N ASN A 381 -31.23 -4.68 8.72
CA ASN A 381 -31.58 -6.03 8.27
C ASN A 381 -30.52 -6.54 7.26
N ASP A 382 -30.45 -7.86 7.11
CA ASP A 382 -29.46 -8.52 6.25
C ASP A 382 -29.57 -8.07 4.80
N GLU A 383 -30.77 -7.80 4.29
CA GLU A 383 -31.01 -7.33 2.93
C GLU A 383 -30.30 -5.99 2.65
N LYS A 384 -30.38 -5.02 3.57
CA LYS A 384 -29.69 -3.74 3.43
C LYS A 384 -28.20 -3.90 3.52
N ILE A 385 -27.69 -4.75 4.43
CA ILE A 385 -26.26 -5.02 4.57
C ILE A 385 -25.73 -5.66 3.29
N THR A 386 -26.43 -6.66 2.77
CA THR A 386 -26.06 -7.34 1.52
C THR A 386 -26.05 -6.37 0.34
N ALA A 387 -27.07 -5.54 0.19
CA ALA A 387 -27.13 -4.55 -0.90
C ALA A 387 -25.97 -3.54 -0.84
N MET A 388 -25.58 -3.10 0.38
CA MET A 388 -24.41 -2.25 0.54
C MET A 388 -23.11 -2.99 0.17
N GLY A 389 -22.97 -4.24 0.59
CA GLY A 389 -21.83 -5.09 0.26
C GLY A 389 -21.68 -5.36 -1.23
N GLU A 390 -22.77 -5.67 -1.91
CA GLU A 390 -22.78 -5.83 -3.38
C GLU A 390 -22.35 -4.56 -4.10
N LYS A 391 -22.80 -3.39 -3.63
CA LYS A 391 -22.40 -2.10 -4.18
C LYS A 391 -20.91 -1.84 -3.98
N ALA A 392 -20.38 -2.10 -2.78
CA ALA A 392 -18.96 -1.96 -2.46
C ALA A 392 -18.09 -2.89 -3.33
N LYS A 393 -18.46 -4.17 -3.41
CA LYS A 393 -17.73 -5.16 -4.22
C LYS A 393 -17.75 -4.81 -5.71
N ARG A 394 -18.88 -4.33 -6.23
CA ARG A 394 -18.99 -3.86 -7.63
C ARG A 394 -18.06 -2.67 -7.86
N ARG A 395 -18.06 -1.68 -6.98
CA ARG A 395 -17.16 -0.51 -7.07
C ARG A 395 -15.69 -0.93 -7.14
N ILE A 396 -15.28 -1.88 -6.29
CA ILE A 396 -13.91 -2.40 -6.29
C ILE A 396 -13.61 -3.18 -7.58
N ALA A 397 -14.52 -4.01 -8.04
CA ALA A 397 -14.32 -4.78 -9.27
C ALA A 397 -14.17 -3.88 -10.51
N GLU A 398 -14.97 -2.81 -10.61
CA GLU A 398 -14.99 -1.91 -11.76
C GLU A 398 -13.85 -0.90 -11.79
N ALA A 399 -13.38 -0.42 -10.63
CA ALA A 399 -12.45 0.72 -10.57
C ALA A 399 -11.13 0.42 -9.84
N TYR A 400 -11.03 -0.69 -9.09
CA TYR A 400 -9.88 -1.00 -8.25
C TYR A 400 -9.45 -2.46 -8.32
N SER A 401 -9.95 -3.27 -9.26
CA SER A 401 -9.43 -4.62 -9.45
C SER A 401 -7.98 -4.57 -9.94
N TRP A 402 -7.16 -5.54 -9.53
CA TRP A 402 -5.78 -5.63 -10.03
C TRP A 402 -5.70 -5.70 -11.56
N GLN A 403 -6.67 -6.36 -12.21
CA GLN A 403 -6.73 -6.37 -13.67
C GLN A 403 -6.90 -4.95 -14.23
N PHE A 404 -7.92 -4.22 -13.76
CA PHE A 404 -8.17 -2.85 -14.21
C PHE A 404 -6.97 -1.93 -13.98
N ILE A 405 -6.37 -1.99 -12.78
CA ILE A 405 -5.21 -1.17 -12.44
C ILE A 405 -3.98 -1.55 -13.28
N SER A 406 -3.73 -2.83 -13.48
CA SER A 406 -2.62 -3.30 -14.31
C SER A 406 -2.77 -2.86 -15.76
N ASP A 407 -3.97 -2.97 -16.33
CA ASP A 407 -4.26 -2.51 -17.70
C ASP A 407 -3.96 -1.01 -17.86
N ARG A 408 -4.33 -0.18 -16.86
CA ARG A 408 -4.01 1.26 -16.85
C ARG A 408 -2.49 1.53 -16.84
N TYR A 409 -1.69 0.72 -16.12
CA TYR A 409 -0.24 0.81 -16.15
C TYR A 409 0.36 0.38 -17.49
N VAL A 410 -0.24 -0.63 -18.18
CA VAL A 410 0.17 -1.00 -19.54
C VAL A 410 -0.05 0.14 -20.50
N GLU A 411 -1.24 0.75 -20.47
CA GLU A 411 -1.57 1.90 -21.32
C GLU A 411 -0.55 3.02 -21.11
N GLU A 412 -0.29 3.41 -19.86
CA GLU A 412 0.63 4.49 -19.52
C GLU A 412 2.09 4.20 -19.91
N PHE A 413 2.57 2.97 -19.66
CA PHE A 413 3.96 2.62 -19.96
C PHE A 413 4.22 2.44 -21.47
N LEU A 414 3.19 2.13 -22.26
CA LEU A 414 3.28 1.97 -23.71
C LEU A 414 2.87 3.24 -24.48
N GLU A 415 2.39 4.28 -23.80
CA GLU A 415 2.11 5.58 -24.42
C GLU A 415 3.43 6.24 -24.88
N LYS A 416 3.50 6.58 -26.18
CA LYS A 416 4.72 7.11 -26.82
C LYS A 416 4.89 8.61 -26.65
#